data_885af4a9d446584fba15723b550f5028
#
_entry.id   885af4a9d446584fba15723b550f5028
#
_cell.length_a   1.000
_cell.length_b   1.000
_cell.length_c   1.000
_cell.angle_alpha   90.00
_cell.angle_beta   90.00
_cell.angle_gamma   90.00
#
_symmetry.space_group_name_H-M   'P 1'
#
loop_
_entity.id
_entity.type
_entity.pdbx_description
1 polymer ?
#
loop_
_entity_poly.entity_id
_entity_poly.type
_entity_poly.pdbx_seq_one_letter_code
_entity_poly.pdbx_strand_id
1 'polypeptide(L)'
;SKAAPNIVRSAQSPKRPNTQLDPADQEWWRRAVIYQIYPRSFANSNGDGVGDLGGIIAKLGHLELLGVDAIWLSPVMRSPMADHGYDVSDPRDIDPLFGSLATFDRLLAEAHGREIRVAMDVVPNHTSIEHPWFAAALAAASGSAERARYYFRDGRGADGSQPPNNWVSVFGGPAWSRITEPDGTPGQWYLHLFAPQQPDLNFEDDDVVADLERTLRFWLDRGIDGFRIDVAHGLAKAPGLPDMDLHAAQVLRHTDSDPRFNNPE
;
A
#
# COMPACT_ATOMS: atom_id res chain seq x y z
N SER A 1 43.61 -39.66 0.85
CA SER A 1 42.93 -38.59 1.55
C SER A 1 41.76 -38.11 0.68
N LYS A 2 40.51 -38.50 1.03
CA LYS A 2 39.27 -38.07 0.36
C LYS A 2 38.64 -36.98 1.23
N ALA A 3 38.51 -35.78 0.69
CA ALA A 3 37.76 -34.67 1.26
C ALA A 3 36.26 -34.95 1.20
N ALA A 4 35.57 -34.76 2.32
CA ALA A 4 34.10 -34.87 2.40
C ALA A 4 33.41 -33.60 1.86
N PRO A 5 32.23 -33.71 1.23
CA PRO A 5 31.53 -32.56 0.75
C PRO A 5 30.85 -31.78 1.90
N ASN A 6 31.05 -30.46 1.90
CA ASN A 6 30.34 -29.53 2.76
C ASN A 6 28.86 -29.42 2.32
N ILE A 7 27.97 -29.98 3.11
CA ILE A 7 26.52 -29.80 2.97
C ILE A 7 26.17 -28.47 3.66
N VAL A 8 25.96 -27.45 2.85
CA VAL A 8 25.32 -26.20 3.33
C VAL A 8 23.85 -26.53 3.59
N ARG A 9 23.48 -26.69 4.83
CA ARG A 9 22.08 -26.75 5.26
C ARG A 9 21.47 -25.36 5.09
N SER A 10 20.53 -25.24 4.15
CA SER A 10 19.63 -24.08 4.08
C SER A 10 18.87 -23.99 5.41
N ALA A 11 19.04 -22.89 6.14
CA ALA A 11 18.27 -22.61 7.32
C ALA A 11 16.83 -22.33 6.88
N GLN A 12 15.96 -23.32 6.97
CA GLN A 12 14.51 -23.13 6.89
C GLN A 12 14.13 -22.39 8.17
N SER A 13 13.47 -21.22 8.02
CA SER A 13 12.84 -20.52 9.14
C SER A 13 11.91 -21.50 9.89
N PRO A 14 11.93 -21.53 11.22
CA PRO A 14 11.08 -22.41 11.99
C PRO A 14 9.61 -22.04 11.68
N LYS A 15 8.87 -22.97 11.05
CA LYS A 15 7.41 -22.86 10.96
C LYS A 15 6.88 -22.83 12.38
N ARG A 16 6.17 -21.76 12.75
CA ARG A 16 5.43 -21.74 14.03
C ARG A 16 4.53 -22.98 14.06
N PRO A 17 4.51 -23.76 15.15
CA PRO A 17 3.54 -24.85 15.28
C PRO A 17 2.15 -24.23 15.23
N ASN A 18 1.23 -24.92 14.56
CA ASN A 18 -0.20 -24.54 14.45
C ASN A 18 -0.86 -24.79 15.83
N THR A 19 -0.46 -24.03 16.83
CA THR A 19 -1.13 -23.93 18.13
C THR A 19 -2.31 -23.01 17.94
N GLN A 20 -3.53 -23.47 18.27
CA GLN A 20 -4.67 -22.59 18.44
C GLN A 20 -4.22 -21.44 19.35
N LEU A 21 -4.15 -20.24 18.76
CA LEU A 21 -3.80 -19.02 19.50
C LEU A 21 -4.83 -18.84 20.61
N ASP A 22 -4.37 -18.55 21.83
CA ASP A 22 -5.25 -18.15 22.92
C ASP A 22 -6.19 -17.04 22.39
N PRO A 23 -7.49 -17.08 22.67
CA PRO A 23 -8.41 -16.01 22.28
C PRO A 23 -7.93 -14.61 22.72
N ALA A 24 -7.19 -14.52 23.84
CA ALA A 24 -6.53 -13.28 24.26
C ALA A 24 -5.39 -12.84 23.33
N ASP A 25 -4.74 -13.78 22.63
CA ASP A 25 -3.70 -13.49 21.63
C ASP A 25 -4.27 -13.09 20.27
N GLN A 26 -5.50 -13.47 19.96
CA GLN A 26 -6.17 -13.11 18.70
C GLN A 26 -6.54 -11.63 18.64
N GLU A 27 -6.78 -10.98 19.79
CA GLU A 27 -7.15 -9.57 19.90
C GLU A 27 -6.06 -8.71 20.56
N TRP A 28 -4.78 -9.12 20.44
CA TRP A 28 -3.65 -8.45 21.08
C TRP A 28 -3.64 -6.93 20.80
N TRP A 29 -3.99 -6.53 19.58
CA TRP A 29 -3.99 -5.15 19.10
C TRP A 29 -4.95 -4.24 19.86
N ARG A 30 -6.01 -4.78 20.52
CA ARG A 30 -6.97 -3.99 21.30
C ARG A 30 -6.38 -3.39 22.59
N ARG A 31 -5.29 -3.98 23.08
CA ARG A 31 -4.64 -3.58 24.35
C ARG A 31 -3.22 -3.10 24.13
N ALA A 32 -2.70 -3.25 22.93
CA ALA A 32 -1.31 -2.97 22.61
C ALA A 32 -1.03 -1.48 22.58
N VAL A 33 0.13 -1.11 23.09
CA VAL A 33 0.78 0.17 22.80
C VAL A 33 1.54 0.01 21.49
N ILE A 34 1.06 0.63 20.43
CA ILE A 34 1.62 0.54 19.09
C ILE A 34 2.41 1.83 18.80
N TYR A 35 3.70 1.69 18.54
CA TYR A 35 4.59 2.81 18.19
C TYR A 35 4.71 2.92 16.68
N GLN A 36 4.28 4.04 16.11
CA GLN A 36 4.45 4.31 14.68
C GLN A 36 5.89 4.70 14.38
N ILE A 37 6.47 4.07 13.36
CA ILE A 37 7.76 4.42 12.79
C ILE A 37 7.57 4.93 11.37
N TYR A 38 8.00 6.18 11.13
CA TYR A 38 8.21 6.70 9.78
C TYR A 38 9.68 6.42 9.40
N PRO A 39 9.96 5.40 8.58
CA PRO A 39 11.32 4.89 8.40
C PRO A 39 12.32 5.94 7.97
N ARG A 40 11.96 6.82 7.01
CA ARG A 40 12.86 7.85 6.45
C ARG A 40 13.49 8.79 7.49
N SER A 41 12.82 9.06 8.60
CA SER A 41 13.28 10.02 9.60
C SER A 41 13.61 9.41 10.95
N PHE A 42 13.42 8.10 11.13
CA PHE A 42 13.57 7.47 12.44
C PHE A 42 15.03 7.23 12.84
N ALA A 43 15.77 6.48 12.06
CA ALA A 43 17.18 6.20 12.32
C ALA A 43 17.89 5.74 11.04
N ASN A 44 19.06 6.30 10.79
CA ASN A 44 19.92 6.01 9.65
C ASN A 44 21.04 5.05 10.06
N SER A 45 21.24 3.96 9.33
CA SER A 45 22.30 2.97 9.62
C SER A 45 23.52 3.09 8.71
N ASN A 46 23.41 3.75 7.55
CA ASN A 46 24.44 3.78 6.51
C ASN A 46 25.10 5.16 6.32
N GLY A 47 24.59 6.21 6.98
CA GLY A 47 25.17 7.56 6.96
C GLY A 47 24.75 8.44 5.78
N ASP A 48 23.77 8.00 4.97
CA ASP A 48 23.27 8.78 3.81
C ASP A 48 22.27 9.90 4.18
N GLY A 49 21.87 9.97 5.45
CA GLY A 49 20.92 10.99 5.95
C GLY A 49 19.46 10.54 5.90
N VAL A 50 19.17 9.35 5.35
CA VAL A 50 17.83 8.77 5.28
C VAL A 50 17.72 7.60 6.26
N GLY A 51 16.65 7.55 7.05
CA GLY A 51 16.38 6.42 7.93
C GLY A 51 16.02 5.16 7.15
N ASP A 52 16.40 4.00 7.71
CA ASP A 52 16.28 2.72 7.05
C ASP A 52 15.94 1.58 8.03
N LEU A 53 15.68 0.36 7.52
CA LEU A 53 15.37 -0.81 8.33
C LEU A 53 16.53 -1.19 9.27
N GLY A 54 17.78 -0.98 8.85
CA GLY A 54 18.96 -1.20 9.69
C GLY A 54 18.99 -0.28 10.92
N GLY A 55 18.62 0.99 10.71
CA GLY A 55 18.46 1.97 11.79
C GLY A 55 17.33 1.60 12.75
N ILE A 56 16.21 1.09 12.25
CA ILE A 56 15.12 0.60 13.10
C ILE A 56 15.61 -0.58 13.95
N ILE A 57 16.30 -1.56 13.35
CA ILE A 57 16.89 -2.70 14.07
C ILE A 57 17.79 -2.21 15.19
N ALA A 58 18.67 -1.25 14.92
CA ALA A 58 19.60 -0.70 15.92
C ALA A 58 18.88 0.00 17.10
N LYS A 59 17.62 0.41 16.91
CA LYS A 59 16.80 1.09 17.93
C LYS A 59 15.77 0.21 18.62
N LEU A 60 15.66 -1.08 18.27
CA LEU A 60 14.72 -2.00 18.92
C LEU A 60 14.89 -2.06 20.44
N GLY A 61 16.13 -2.03 20.96
CA GLY A 61 16.37 -1.99 22.40
C GLY A 61 15.82 -0.73 23.09
N HIS A 62 15.78 0.42 22.39
CA HIS A 62 15.12 1.62 22.90
C HIS A 62 13.59 1.45 22.95
N LEU A 63 13.00 0.85 21.93
CA LEU A 63 11.56 0.57 21.87
C LEU A 63 11.13 -0.44 22.94
N GLU A 64 11.95 -1.46 23.18
CA GLU A 64 11.78 -2.41 24.27
C GLU A 64 11.77 -1.72 25.64
N LEU A 65 12.72 -0.80 25.89
CA LEU A 65 12.78 -0.01 27.13
C LEU A 65 11.58 0.92 27.30
N LEU A 66 10.97 1.40 26.21
CA LEU A 66 9.72 2.17 26.25
C LEU A 66 8.52 1.30 26.60
N GLY A 67 8.64 -0.03 26.55
CA GLY A 67 7.57 -0.97 26.84
C GLY A 67 6.46 -1.00 25.79
N VAL A 68 6.80 -0.78 24.50
CA VAL A 68 5.84 -0.90 23.41
C VAL A 68 5.55 -2.36 23.09
N ASP A 69 4.30 -2.71 22.82
CA ASP A 69 3.89 -4.07 22.46
C ASP A 69 4.08 -4.37 20.97
N ALA A 70 4.02 -3.32 20.15
CA ALA A 70 4.17 -3.43 18.71
C ALA A 70 4.75 -2.16 18.09
N ILE A 71 5.37 -2.32 16.92
CA ILE A 71 5.69 -1.22 16.01
C ILE A 71 4.78 -1.29 14.78
N TRP A 72 4.44 -0.14 14.24
CA TRP A 72 3.77 0.01 12.96
C TRP A 72 4.69 0.80 12.03
N LEU A 73 5.06 0.18 10.90
CA LEU A 73 5.91 0.78 9.88
C LEU A 73 5.04 1.50 8.84
N SER A 74 5.25 2.80 8.64
CA SER A 74 4.79 3.49 7.44
C SER A 74 5.41 2.82 6.19
N PRO A 75 4.86 3.03 4.96
CA PRO A 75 5.22 2.23 3.80
C PRO A 75 6.72 2.10 3.55
N VAL A 76 7.18 0.87 3.36
CA VAL A 76 8.58 0.52 3.03
C VAL A 76 8.68 -0.25 1.71
N MET A 77 7.55 -0.48 1.03
CA MET A 77 7.50 -1.16 -0.25
C MET A 77 8.11 -0.29 -1.36
N ARG A 78 8.41 -0.90 -2.50
CA ARG A 78 8.95 -0.14 -3.65
C ARG A 78 8.03 0.98 -4.06
N SER A 79 8.60 2.17 -4.20
CA SER A 79 7.87 3.40 -4.51
C SER A 79 8.79 4.43 -5.15
N PRO A 80 8.35 5.19 -6.17
CA PRO A 80 9.08 6.36 -6.64
C PRO A 80 9.02 7.55 -5.66
N MET A 81 8.36 7.40 -4.51
CA MET A 81 8.28 8.38 -3.42
C MET A 81 7.58 9.70 -3.78
N ALA A 82 6.65 9.68 -4.74
CA ALA A 82 5.83 10.85 -5.06
C ALA A 82 4.93 11.26 -3.88
N ASP A 83 4.49 10.28 -3.09
CA ASP A 83 3.75 10.47 -1.85
C ASP A 83 4.40 9.70 -0.69
N HIS A 84 5.69 9.92 -0.48
CA HIS A 84 6.46 9.41 0.67
C HIS A 84 6.34 7.89 0.91
N GLY A 85 6.11 7.10 -0.15
CA GLY A 85 6.00 5.65 -0.10
C GLY A 85 4.56 5.13 -0.22
N TYR A 86 3.55 6.00 -0.19
CA TYR A 86 2.16 5.60 -0.40
C TYR A 86 1.81 5.36 -1.88
N ASP A 87 2.64 5.78 -2.82
CA ASP A 87 2.58 5.47 -4.25
C ASP A 87 3.39 4.18 -4.55
N VAL A 88 2.80 3.03 -4.24
CA VAL A 88 3.48 1.72 -4.30
C VAL A 88 3.58 1.21 -5.73
N SER A 89 4.81 0.90 -6.19
CA SER A 89 5.08 0.32 -7.51
C SER A 89 5.24 -1.21 -7.49
N ASP A 90 5.69 -1.78 -6.36
CA ASP A 90 5.68 -3.23 -6.10
C ASP A 90 5.33 -3.49 -4.63
N PRO A 91 4.13 -4.06 -4.36
CA PRO A 91 3.67 -4.28 -2.99
C PRO A 91 4.31 -5.49 -2.30
N ARG A 92 5.16 -6.27 -2.98
CA ARG A 92 5.79 -7.49 -2.47
C ARG A 92 7.32 -7.43 -2.44
N ASP A 93 7.88 -6.23 -2.52
CA ASP A 93 9.31 -6.00 -2.34
C ASP A 93 9.56 -4.79 -1.44
N ILE A 94 10.76 -4.70 -0.89
CA ILE A 94 11.22 -3.56 -0.07
C ILE A 94 11.96 -2.57 -0.98
N ASP A 95 11.67 -1.28 -0.79
CA ASP A 95 12.40 -0.25 -1.51
C ASP A 95 13.88 -0.24 -1.10
N PRO A 96 14.80 -0.21 -2.07
CA PRO A 96 16.25 -0.17 -1.79
C PRO A 96 16.68 0.99 -0.88
N LEU A 97 15.89 2.07 -0.84
CA LEU A 97 16.11 3.19 0.09
C LEU A 97 16.08 2.73 1.55
N PHE A 98 15.25 1.75 1.88
CA PHE A 98 15.06 1.25 3.24
C PHE A 98 15.83 -0.04 3.50
N GLY A 99 16.26 -0.76 2.47
CA GLY A 99 16.97 -2.02 2.59
C GLY A 99 16.50 -3.10 1.62
N SER A 100 16.25 -4.29 2.11
CA SER A 100 15.85 -5.45 1.30
C SER A 100 14.89 -6.36 2.07
N LEU A 101 14.28 -7.33 1.38
CA LEU A 101 13.50 -8.39 2.03
C LEU A 101 14.30 -9.12 3.11
N ALA A 102 15.60 -9.39 2.89
CA ALA A 102 16.46 -10.02 3.88
C ALA A 102 16.67 -9.13 5.13
N THR A 103 16.77 -7.81 4.94
CA THR A 103 16.85 -6.86 6.06
C THR A 103 15.54 -6.81 6.82
N PHE A 104 14.42 -6.88 6.10
CA PHE A 104 13.09 -6.93 6.70
C PHE A 104 12.88 -8.21 7.51
N ASP A 105 13.28 -9.37 6.99
CA ASP A 105 13.22 -10.65 7.71
C ASP A 105 14.05 -10.58 9.01
N ARG A 106 15.21 -9.92 8.97
CA ARG A 106 16.04 -9.68 10.17
C ARG A 106 15.33 -8.78 11.18
N LEU A 107 14.68 -7.72 10.71
CA LEU A 107 13.89 -6.84 11.58
C LEU A 107 12.80 -7.63 12.31
N LEU A 108 12.03 -8.47 11.59
CA LEU A 108 11.00 -9.32 12.18
C LEU A 108 11.59 -10.26 13.25
N ALA A 109 12.68 -10.96 12.93
CA ALA A 109 13.32 -11.88 13.87
C ALA A 109 13.81 -11.19 15.14
N GLU A 110 14.45 -10.01 15.00
CA GLU A 110 14.97 -9.26 16.14
C GLU A 110 13.89 -8.57 16.98
N ALA A 111 12.80 -8.10 16.36
CA ALA A 111 11.66 -7.56 17.06
C ALA A 111 10.92 -8.66 17.85
N HIS A 112 10.66 -9.80 17.22
CA HIS A 112 10.01 -10.94 17.87
C HIS A 112 10.86 -11.52 19.00
N GLY A 113 12.20 -11.49 18.87
CA GLY A 113 13.11 -11.88 19.95
C GLY A 113 13.03 -10.97 21.19
N ARG A 114 12.43 -9.79 21.06
CA ARG A 114 12.13 -8.82 22.14
C ARG A 114 10.65 -8.75 22.49
N GLU A 115 9.86 -9.72 22.04
CA GLU A 115 8.40 -9.75 22.20
C GLU A 115 7.67 -8.53 21.60
N ILE A 116 8.29 -7.81 20.67
CA ILE A 116 7.70 -6.68 19.93
C ILE A 116 7.09 -7.22 18.64
N ARG A 117 5.78 -7.04 18.45
CA ARG A 117 5.09 -7.36 17.22
C ARG A 117 5.35 -6.30 16.15
N VAL A 118 5.24 -6.69 14.89
CA VAL A 118 5.45 -5.78 13.76
C VAL A 118 4.21 -5.74 12.88
N ALA A 119 3.61 -4.58 12.77
CA ALA A 119 2.60 -4.26 11.76
C ALA A 119 3.20 -3.39 10.66
N MET A 120 2.65 -3.48 9.46
CA MET A 120 3.07 -2.63 8.35
C MET A 120 1.87 -1.97 7.68
N ASP A 121 2.15 -0.85 7.03
CA ASP A 121 1.17 -0.17 6.18
C ASP A 121 0.93 -0.96 4.89
N VAL A 122 -0.32 -1.11 4.50
CA VAL A 122 -0.74 -1.61 3.18
C VAL A 122 -1.64 -0.58 2.55
N VAL A 123 -1.38 -0.25 1.29
CA VAL A 123 -2.05 0.80 0.53
C VAL A 123 -2.86 0.15 -0.60
N PRO A 124 -4.09 -0.31 -0.33
CA PRO A 124 -4.87 -1.03 -1.33
C PRO A 124 -5.61 -0.13 -2.32
N ASN A 125 -5.92 1.13 -1.95
CA ASN A 125 -6.79 1.99 -2.75
C ASN A 125 -6.23 2.34 -4.13
N HIS A 126 -4.92 2.45 -4.26
CA HIS A 126 -4.25 2.91 -5.49
C HIS A 126 -2.87 2.30 -5.63
N THR A 127 -2.28 2.41 -6.82
CA THR A 127 -0.88 2.08 -7.08
C THR A 127 -0.10 3.33 -7.48
N SER A 128 1.22 3.21 -7.58
CA SER A 128 2.01 4.17 -8.34
C SER A 128 1.67 4.10 -9.83
N ILE A 129 1.84 5.23 -10.55
CA ILE A 129 1.86 5.21 -12.02
C ILE A 129 2.99 4.33 -12.59
N GLU A 130 4.02 4.05 -11.81
CA GLU A 130 5.14 3.15 -12.17
C GLU A 130 4.82 1.67 -11.92
N HIS A 131 3.64 1.34 -11.41
CA HIS A 131 3.21 -0.04 -11.25
C HIS A 131 3.03 -0.69 -12.63
N PRO A 132 3.50 -1.95 -12.84
CA PRO A 132 3.37 -2.63 -14.13
C PRO A 132 1.96 -2.70 -14.69
N TRP A 133 0.96 -2.80 -13.82
CA TRP A 133 -0.45 -2.79 -14.24
C TRP A 133 -0.89 -1.47 -14.85
N PHE A 134 -0.41 -0.34 -14.31
CA PHE A 134 -0.79 0.96 -14.87
C PHE A 134 -0.07 1.20 -16.20
N ALA A 135 1.19 0.80 -16.32
CA ALA A 135 1.90 0.82 -17.60
C ALA A 135 1.17 -0.03 -18.66
N ALA A 136 0.70 -1.22 -18.29
CA ALA A 136 -0.09 -2.07 -19.19
C ALA A 136 -1.44 -1.41 -19.56
N ALA A 137 -2.12 -0.78 -18.60
CA ALA A 137 -3.39 -0.07 -18.86
C ALA A 137 -3.21 1.12 -19.82
N LEU A 138 -2.10 1.85 -19.72
CA LEU A 138 -1.78 2.94 -20.65
C LEU A 138 -1.50 2.44 -22.08
N ALA A 139 -0.90 1.25 -22.22
CA ALA A 139 -0.60 0.65 -23.51
C ALA A 139 -1.80 -0.06 -24.16
N ALA A 140 -2.83 -0.37 -23.38
CA ALA A 140 -3.99 -1.15 -23.84
C ALA A 140 -5.10 -0.25 -24.38
N ALA A 141 -6.01 -0.84 -25.15
CA ALA A 141 -7.18 -0.14 -25.67
C ALA A 141 -8.23 0.13 -24.59
N SER A 142 -9.10 1.11 -24.83
CA SER A 142 -10.30 1.34 -24.01
C SER A 142 -11.15 0.06 -23.92
N GLY A 143 -11.66 -0.25 -22.73
CA GLY A 143 -12.45 -1.45 -22.45
C GLY A 143 -11.65 -2.73 -22.26
N SER A 144 -10.32 -2.67 -22.31
CA SER A 144 -9.46 -3.83 -22.03
C SER A 144 -9.47 -4.26 -20.56
N ALA A 145 -9.08 -5.51 -20.28
CA ALA A 145 -8.93 -6.02 -18.94
C ALA A 145 -7.85 -5.27 -18.13
N GLU A 146 -6.79 -4.80 -18.79
CA GLU A 146 -5.75 -3.99 -18.16
C GLU A 146 -6.29 -2.68 -17.61
N ARG A 147 -7.19 -2.01 -18.38
CA ARG A 147 -7.85 -0.77 -17.92
C ARG A 147 -8.94 -1.03 -16.91
N ALA A 148 -9.59 -2.20 -16.94
CA ALA A 148 -10.65 -2.55 -15.98
C ALA A 148 -10.16 -2.59 -14.53
N ARG A 149 -8.86 -2.85 -14.29
CA ARG A 149 -8.24 -2.82 -12.96
C ARG A 149 -8.18 -1.44 -12.33
N TYR A 150 -8.42 -0.39 -13.11
CA TYR A 150 -8.45 1.01 -12.68
C TYR A 150 -9.76 1.65 -13.12
N TYR A 151 -10.07 2.81 -12.57
CA TYR A 151 -11.22 3.60 -13.02
C TYR A 151 -10.83 4.45 -14.23
N PHE A 152 -10.97 3.90 -15.44
CA PHE A 152 -10.89 4.65 -16.68
C PHE A 152 -12.29 4.99 -17.20
N ARG A 153 -12.54 6.23 -17.60
CA ARG A 153 -13.82 6.69 -18.12
C ARG A 153 -13.62 7.68 -19.27
N ASP A 154 -14.59 7.71 -20.17
CA ASP A 154 -14.63 8.75 -21.19
C ASP A 154 -14.97 10.10 -20.56
N GLY A 155 -14.36 11.16 -21.09
CA GLY A 155 -14.66 12.51 -20.65
C GLY A 155 -16.03 13.00 -21.13
N ARG A 156 -16.53 14.05 -20.50
CA ARG A 156 -17.75 14.76 -20.91
C ARG A 156 -17.46 15.78 -22.01
N GLY A 157 -18.54 16.22 -22.67
CA GLY A 157 -18.47 17.13 -23.81
C GLY A 157 -18.29 16.40 -25.14
N ALA A 158 -18.48 17.11 -26.25
CA ALA A 158 -18.44 16.51 -27.58
C ALA A 158 -17.08 15.91 -27.97
N ASP A 159 -15.99 16.42 -27.37
CA ASP A 159 -14.60 16.01 -27.59
C ASP A 159 -13.99 15.31 -26.37
N GLY A 160 -14.79 15.00 -25.36
CA GLY A 160 -14.32 14.36 -24.13
C GLY A 160 -13.33 15.21 -23.33
N SER A 161 -13.28 16.52 -23.52
CA SER A 161 -12.30 17.41 -22.90
C SER A 161 -12.58 17.73 -21.43
N GLN A 162 -13.76 17.40 -20.93
CA GLN A 162 -14.13 17.59 -19.54
C GLN A 162 -14.01 16.26 -18.75
N PRO A 163 -13.63 16.30 -17.46
CA PRO A 163 -13.56 15.09 -16.66
C PRO A 163 -14.90 14.36 -16.54
N PRO A 164 -14.91 13.06 -16.27
CA PRO A 164 -16.11 12.23 -16.18
C PRO A 164 -17.15 12.70 -15.15
N ASN A 165 -16.68 13.29 -14.05
CA ASN A 165 -17.52 13.90 -13.02
C ASN A 165 -16.78 15.08 -12.37
N ASN A 166 -17.39 15.70 -11.36
CA ASN A 166 -16.84 16.87 -10.67
C ASN A 166 -16.00 16.53 -9.42
N TRP A 167 -15.53 15.29 -9.27
CA TRP A 167 -14.78 14.91 -8.11
C TRP A 167 -13.47 15.67 -7.98
N VAL A 168 -13.15 16.04 -6.74
CA VAL A 168 -11.90 16.71 -6.38
C VAL A 168 -10.99 15.76 -5.60
N SER A 169 -9.69 15.89 -5.83
CA SER A 169 -8.67 15.14 -5.10
C SER A 169 -8.63 15.57 -3.63
N VAL A 170 -8.29 14.64 -2.74
CA VAL A 170 -8.03 14.92 -1.32
C VAL A 170 -6.88 15.94 -1.16
N PHE A 171 -5.93 15.94 -2.10
CA PHE A 171 -4.83 16.91 -2.13
C PHE A 171 -5.16 18.22 -2.86
N GLY A 172 -6.40 18.34 -3.34
CA GLY A 172 -6.87 19.50 -4.09
C GLY A 172 -6.77 19.34 -5.61
N GLY A 173 -7.52 20.12 -6.33
CA GLY A 173 -7.65 20.01 -7.78
C GLY A 173 -8.56 18.85 -8.23
N PRO A 174 -8.69 18.61 -9.57
CA PRO A 174 -9.53 17.53 -10.10
C PRO A 174 -9.03 16.16 -9.66
N ALA A 175 -9.93 15.21 -9.43
CA ALA A 175 -9.59 13.81 -9.15
C ALA A 175 -9.38 12.97 -10.42
N TRP A 176 -9.35 13.59 -11.58
CA TRP A 176 -9.21 12.92 -12.88
C TRP A 176 -8.08 13.52 -13.70
N SER A 177 -7.31 12.66 -14.34
CA SER A 177 -6.29 13.05 -15.32
C SER A 177 -6.53 12.36 -16.65
N ARG A 178 -6.46 13.14 -17.75
CA ARG A 178 -6.63 12.60 -19.10
C ARG A 178 -5.32 11.99 -19.59
N ILE A 179 -5.40 10.80 -20.15
CA ILE A 179 -4.25 10.17 -20.79
C ILE A 179 -4.13 10.61 -22.26
N THR A 180 -2.94 10.36 -22.82
CA THR A 180 -2.75 10.33 -24.27
C THR A 180 -2.70 8.85 -24.68
N GLU A 181 -3.51 8.48 -25.68
CA GLU A 181 -3.52 7.13 -26.21
C GLU A 181 -2.21 6.80 -26.95
N PRO A 182 -1.87 5.52 -27.15
CA PRO A 182 -0.63 5.14 -27.84
C PRO A 182 -0.46 5.72 -29.24
N ASP A 183 -1.57 6.07 -29.91
CA ASP A 183 -1.56 6.70 -31.24
C ASP A 183 -1.39 8.23 -31.17
N GLY A 184 -1.24 8.81 -29.98
CA GLY A 184 -1.06 10.25 -29.75
C GLY A 184 -2.37 11.02 -29.64
N THR A 185 -3.53 10.39 -29.73
CA THR A 185 -4.83 11.07 -29.56
C THR A 185 -5.18 11.30 -28.10
N PRO A 186 -6.00 12.30 -27.75
CA PRO A 186 -6.54 12.46 -26.40
C PRO A 186 -7.42 11.26 -26.03
N GLY A 187 -7.07 10.59 -24.90
CA GLY A 187 -7.71 9.37 -24.47
C GLY A 187 -8.74 9.56 -23.33
N GLN A 188 -8.98 8.45 -22.65
CA GLN A 188 -9.81 8.40 -21.46
C GLN A 188 -9.17 9.16 -20.28
N TRP A 189 -9.95 9.31 -19.21
CA TRP A 189 -9.52 9.86 -17.94
C TRP A 189 -9.40 8.73 -16.92
N TYR A 190 -8.34 8.76 -16.10
CA TYR A 190 -8.23 7.87 -14.94
C TYR A 190 -8.46 8.62 -13.64
N LEU A 191 -9.07 7.93 -12.68
CA LEU A 191 -9.35 8.45 -11.34
C LEU A 191 -8.09 8.40 -10.48
N HIS A 192 -7.87 9.48 -9.71
CA HIS A 192 -6.91 9.52 -8.61
C HIS A 192 -7.48 10.35 -7.45
N LEU A 193 -7.94 9.71 -6.40
CA LEU A 193 -8.47 10.45 -5.24
C LEU A 193 -7.37 11.22 -4.49
N PHE A 194 -6.10 10.86 -4.72
CA PHE A 194 -4.92 11.53 -4.18
C PHE A 194 -4.12 12.21 -5.30
N ALA A 195 -2.81 12.04 -5.35
CA ALA A 195 -2.00 12.63 -6.40
C ALA A 195 -2.24 11.99 -7.77
N PRO A 196 -2.03 12.71 -8.89
CA PRO A 196 -2.07 12.12 -10.24
C PRO A 196 -1.13 10.91 -10.41
N GLN A 197 -0.09 10.81 -9.58
CA GLN A 197 0.83 9.66 -9.53
C GLN A 197 0.23 8.43 -8.83
N GLN A 198 -1.01 8.49 -8.35
CA GLN A 198 -1.66 7.45 -7.56
C GLN A 198 -3.01 7.05 -8.16
N PRO A 199 -3.04 6.36 -9.32
CA PRO A 199 -4.28 5.91 -9.96
C PRO A 199 -5.04 4.94 -9.06
N ASP A 200 -6.34 5.18 -8.87
CA ASP A 200 -7.22 4.37 -8.04
C ASP A 200 -7.53 3.02 -8.67
N LEU A 201 -7.36 1.95 -7.89
CA LEU A 201 -7.72 0.59 -8.26
C LEU A 201 -9.24 0.40 -8.20
N ASN A 202 -9.76 -0.41 -9.11
CA ASN A 202 -11.17 -0.78 -9.19
C ASN A 202 -11.42 -2.10 -8.46
N PHE A 203 -11.99 -2.04 -7.26
CA PHE A 203 -12.30 -3.21 -6.45
C PHE A 203 -13.52 -4.02 -6.93
N GLU A 204 -14.22 -3.58 -7.98
CA GLU A 204 -15.19 -4.40 -8.71
C GLU A 204 -14.50 -5.44 -9.63
N ASP A 205 -13.19 -5.33 -9.83
CA ASP A 205 -12.38 -6.24 -10.65
C ASP A 205 -11.78 -7.35 -9.77
N ASP A 206 -12.06 -8.61 -10.08
CA ASP A 206 -11.61 -9.77 -9.31
C ASP A 206 -10.07 -9.91 -9.26
N ASP A 207 -9.35 -9.47 -10.30
CA ASP A 207 -7.89 -9.48 -10.32
C ASP A 207 -7.30 -8.57 -9.24
N VAL A 208 -7.95 -7.41 -9.01
CA VAL A 208 -7.54 -6.45 -7.98
C VAL A 208 -7.70 -7.04 -6.59
N VAL A 209 -8.85 -7.66 -6.31
CA VAL A 209 -9.12 -8.32 -5.04
C VAL A 209 -8.14 -9.48 -4.80
N ALA A 210 -7.92 -10.31 -5.83
CA ALA A 210 -7.01 -11.44 -5.76
C ALA A 210 -5.55 -10.99 -5.55
N ASP A 211 -5.13 -9.86 -6.12
CA ASP A 211 -3.76 -9.35 -5.92
C ASP A 211 -3.56 -8.79 -4.51
N LEU A 212 -4.55 -8.10 -3.95
CA LEU A 212 -4.51 -7.69 -2.55
C LEU A 212 -4.39 -8.92 -1.64
N GLU A 213 -5.20 -9.96 -1.86
CA GLU A 213 -5.11 -11.21 -1.09
C GLU A 213 -3.71 -11.84 -1.17
N ARG A 214 -3.12 -11.91 -2.38
CA ARG A 214 -1.75 -12.42 -2.57
C ARG A 214 -0.72 -11.57 -1.81
N THR A 215 -0.89 -10.25 -1.79
CA THR A 215 0.00 -9.33 -1.09
C THR A 215 -0.07 -9.53 0.42
N LEU A 216 -1.28 -9.61 0.98
CA LEU A 216 -1.47 -9.87 2.41
C LEU A 216 -0.89 -11.23 2.82
N ARG A 217 -1.13 -12.28 2.04
CA ARG A 217 -0.56 -13.62 2.28
C ARG A 217 0.96 -13.60 2.22
N PHE A 218 1.54 -12.93 1.23
CA PHE A 218 3.00 -12.81 1.09
C PHE A 218 3.66 -12.27 2.37
N TRP A 219 3.10 -11.23 2.96
CA TRP A 219 3.64 -10.62 4.18
C TRP A 219 3.33 -11.44 5.44
N LEU A 220 2.14 -12.05 5.54
CA LEU A 220 1.80 -12.95 6.65
C LEU A 220 2.70 -14.18 6.65
N ASP A 221 2.96 -14.79 5.50
CA ASP A 221 3.86 -15.94 5.38
C ASP A 221 5.31 -15.57 5.74
N ARG A 222 5.69 -14.30 5.59
CA ARG A 222 6.96 -13.76 6.05
C ARG A 222 7.04 -13.55 7.56
N GLY A 223 5.92 -13.51 8.26
CA GLY A 223 5.85 -13.40 9.71
C GLY A 223 5.44 -12.03 10.24
N ILE A 224 4.85 -11.16 9.40
CA ILE A 224 4.22 -9.93 9.90
C ILE A 224 3.08 -10.26 10.85
N ASP A 225 2.88 -9.46 11.87
CA ASP A 225 1.87 -9.71 12.90
C ASP A 225 0.54 -9.01 12.62
N GLY A 226 0.52 -8.04 11.72
CA GLY A 226 -0.69 -7.30 11.37
C GLY A 226 -0.46 -6.24 10.31
N PHE A 227 -1.55 -5.60 9.91
CA PHE A 227 -1.55 -4.52 8.92
C PHE A 227 -2.29 -3.31 9.44
N ARG A 228 -1.82 -2.14 9.05
CA ARG A 228 -2.62 -0.93 9.01
C ARG A 228 -3.05 -0.73 7.56
N ILE A 229 -4.35 -0.79 7.32
CA ILE A 229 -4.91 -0.63 5.98
C ILE A 229 -5.14 0.86 5.71
N ASP A 230 -4.40 1.41 4.76
CA ASP A 230 -4.56 2.80 4.35
C ASP A 230 -5.81 2.98 3.49
N VAL A 231 -6.55 4.09 3.69
CA VAL A 231 -7.74 4.45 2.91
C VAL A 231 -8.77 3.31 2.78
N ALA A 232 -8.93 2.47 3.79
CA ALA A 232 -9.89 1.35 3.76
C ALA A 232 -11.33 1.80 3.41
N HIS A 233 -11.72 3.01 3.80
CA HIS A 233 -13.01 3.62 3.50
C HIS A 233 -13.17 4.10 2.06
N GLY A 234 -12.10 4.09 1.27
CA GLY A 234 -12.09 4.54 -0.12
C GLY A 234 -12.09 3.44 -1.17
N LEU A 235 -12.12 2.16 -0.77
CA LEU A 235 -12.01 1.03 -1.71
C LEU A 235 -13.23 0.90 -2.59
N ALA A 236 -14.44 1.01 -2.01
CA ALA A 236 -15.70 1.01 -2.76
C ALA A 236 -16.10 2.44 -3.15
N LYS A 237 -16.33 2.66 -4.43
CA LYS A 237 -16.83 3.94 -4.97
C LYS A 237 -18.34 3.84 -5.21
N ALA A 238 -19.04 4.98 -5.17
CA ALA A 238 -20.47 5.00 -5.49
C ALA A 238 -20.71 4.47 -6.91
N PRO A 239 -21.67 3.54 -7.12
CA PRO A 239 -21.99 3.01 -8.44
C PRO A 239 -22.28 4.13 -9.45
N GLY A 240 -21.70 4.02 -10.66
CA GLY A 240 -21.86 5.01 -11.71
C GLY A 240 -21.08 6.31 -11.51
N LEU A 241 -20.32 6.43 -10.41
CA LEU A 241 -19.46 7.58 -10.11
C LEU A 241 -20.21 8.94 -10.28
N PRO A 242 -21.30 9.17 -9.52
CA PRO A 242 -22.13 10.37 -9.67
C PRO A 242 -21.36 11.64 -9.30
N ASP A 243 -21.82 12.79 -9.81
CA ASP A 243 -21.32 14.08 -9.34
C ASP A 243 -21.53 14.23 -7.83
N MET A 244 -20.57 14.83 -7.15
CA MET A 244 -20.67 15.14 -5.71
C MET A 244 -21.34 16.51 -5.51
N ASP A 245 -22.02 16.66 -4.37
CA ASP A 245 -22.47 17.96 -3.90
C ASP A 245 -21.28 18.72 -3.28
N LEU A 246 -20.75 19.67 -4.06
CA LEU A 246 -19.58 20.45 -3.64
C LEU A 246 -19.86 21.32 -2.41
N HIS A 247 -21.13 21.71 -2.14
CA HIS A 247 -21.47 22.46 -0.93
C HIS A 247 -21.42 21.58 0.31
N ALA A 248 -21.95 20.35 0.23
CA ALA A 248 -21.83 19.37 1.31
C ALA A 248 -20.36 18.97 1.56
N ALA A 249 -19.58 18.78 0.50
CA ALA A 249 -18.16 18.42 0.61
C ALA A 249 -17.28 19.52 1.24
N GLN A 250 -17.65 20.79 1.11
CA GLN A 250 -16.94 21.91 1.77
C GLN A 250 -17.23 22.00 3.28
N VAL A 251 -18.45 21.61 3.67
CA VAL A 251 -18.92 21.73 5.08
C VAL A 251 -18.56 20.50 5.90
N LEU A 252 -18.54 19.33 5.29
CA LEU A 252 -18.48 18.05 5.97
C LEU A 252 -17.36 17.20 5.35
N ARG A 253 -16.16 17.35 5.87
CA ARG A 253 -15.05 16.43 5.58
C ARG A 253 -15.43 15.03 6.08
N HIS A 254 -15.64 14.08 5.16
CA HIS A 254 -15.97 12.66 5.41
C HIS A 254 -17.40 12.44 5.97
N THR A 255 -18.42 12.71 5.18
CA THR A 255 -19.79 12.28 5.50
C THR A 255 -20.13 10.95 4.83
N ASP A 256 -21.10 10.22 5.42
CA ASP A 256 -21.65 8.99 4.87
C ASP A 256 -22.28 9.16 3.47
N SER A 257 -22.42 10.40 2.99
CA SER A 257 -22.95 10.77 1.68
C SER A 257 -21.88 11.13 0.63
N ASP A 258 -20.59 11.04 0.98
CA ASP A 258 -19.51 11.32 0.01
C ASP A 258 -19.36 10.14 -0.97
N PRO A 259 -19.66 10.32 -2.28
CA PRO A 259 -19.62 9.20 -3.23
C PRO A 259 -18.22 8.63 -3.49
N ARG A 260 -17.18 9.32 -3.01
CA ARG A 260 -15.78 8.85 -3.10
C ARG A 260 -15.43 7.82 -2.03
N PHE A 261 -16.14 7.81 -0.89
CA PHE A 261 -15.80 7.07 0.32
C PHE A 261 -17.03 6.48 1.00
N ASN A 262 -16.79 5.47 1.85
CA ASN A 262 -17.79 4.86 2.73
C ASN A 262 -19.03 4.31 2.00
N ASN A 263 -18.88 3.87 0.77
CA ASN A 263 -19.99 3.23 0.06
C ASN A 263 -20.12 1.78 0.55
N PRO A 264 -21.31 1.34 1.00
CA PRO A 264 -21.55 -0.06 1.27
C PRO A 264 -21.54 -0.83 -0.06
N GLU A 265 -20.91 -2.00 -0.07
CA GLU A 265 -21.03 -2.97 -1.15
C GLU A 265 -22.39 -3.65 -1.13
#